data_427669f2c60a1f73b6ba7ad34dad5bbb
#
_entry.id   427669f2c60a1f73b6ba7ad34dad5bbb
#
_cell.length_a   1.000
_cell.length_b   1.000
_cell.length_c   1.000
_cell.angle_alpha   90.00
_cell.angle_beta   90.00
_cell.angle_gamma   90.00
#
_symmetry.space_group_name_H-M   'P 1'
#
loop_
_entity.id
_entity.type
_entity.pdbx_description
1 polymer ?
#
loop_
_entity_poly.entity_id
_entity_poly.type
_entity_poly.pdbx_seq_one_letter_code
_entity_poly.pdbx_strand_id
1 'polypeptide(L)'
;DRYEADTLHNLSKAGKPLLVRYDLAGVKKALTKDALRERPDGLWKWRELLPVRKCADIVSLGEVETPLISLPKLARKLGGGEIIVKDEGRLPTGSFKARGLVMAVSMGKALGITHMAMPTNGNAGAALAAYATSCGIKTTIFCPADTPEVNVSEIELQGATVYRVNGLIDDCGKIVGEGKAKAGWFDTSTLKEPY
;
A
#
# COMPACT_ATOMS: atom_id res chain seq x y z
N ASP A 1 12.84 -17.32 10.67
CA ASP A 1 13.16 -17.84 9.33
C ASP A 1 13.54 -16.68 8.40
N ARG A 2 14.35 -16.97 7.39
CA ARG A 2 14.65 -16.06 6.29
C ARG A 2 14.00 -16.60 5.02
N TYR A 3 13.56 -15.68 4.18
CA TYR A 3 12.93 -15.95 2.90
C TYR A 3 13.66 -15.18 1.81
N GLU A 4 13.76 -15.77 0.63
CA GLU A 4 14.41 -15.15 -0.52
C GLU A 4 13.60 -13.92 -0.97
N ALA A 5 14.32 -12.84 -1.28
CA ALA A 5 13.73 -11.68 -1.92
C ALA A 5 13.39 -11.99 -3.38
N ASP A 6 12.58 -11.14 -4.01
CA ASP A 6 12.18 -11.25 -5.42
C ASP A 6 11.43 -12.55 -5.77
N THR A 7 10.83 -13.17 -4.76
CA THR A 7 9.91 -14.30 -4.90
C THR A 7 8.58 -13.99 -4.25
N LEU A 8 7.52 -14.61 -4.74
CA LEU A 8 6.17 -14.35 -4.26
C LEU A 8 5.94 -14.96 -2.87
N HIS A 9 5.70 -14.11 -1.90
CA HIS A 9 5.36 -14.51 -0.54
C HIS A 9 4.06 -13.82 -0.08
N ASN A 10 3.32 -14.50 0.78
CA ASN A 10 2.34 -13.88 1.67
C ASN A 10 2.87 -13.97 3.12
N LEU A 11 2.37 -14.95 3.89
CA LEU A 11 2.82 -15.18 5.25
C LEU A 11 4.01 -16.16 5.28
N SER A 12 4.72 -16.16 6.39
CA SER A 12 5.71 -17.20 6.70
C SER A 12 5.07 -18.58 6.83
N LYS A 13 5.88 -19.65 6.83
CA LYS A 13 5.40 -21.03 7.09
C LYS A 13 4.66 -21.17 8.43
N ALA A 14 4.94 -20.28 9.39
CA ALA A 14 4.25 -20.23 10.68
C ALA A 14 2.98 -19.32 10.67
N GLY A 15 2.52 -18.87 9.52
CA GLY A 15 1.35 -17.99 9.39
C GLY A 15 1.57 -16.57 9.94
N LYS A 16 2.81 -16.10 10.02
CA LYS A 16 3.15 -14.76 10.54
C LYS A 16 3.56 -13.82 9.41
N PRO A 17 3.31 -12.50 9.56
CA PRO A 17 3.77 -11.49 8.61
C PRO A 17 5.28 -11.56 8.37
N LEU A 18 5.68 -11.29 7.14
CA LEU A 18 7.07 -11.13 6.75
C LEU A 18 7.45 -9.64 6.80
N LEU A 19 8.71 -9.37 7.09
CA LEU A 19 9.27 -8.03 7.10
C LEU A 19 10.42 -7.96 6.10
N VAL A 20 10.35 -7.01 5.16
CA VAL A 20 11.46 -6.73 4.25
C VAL A 20 12.68 -6.23 5.04
N ARG A 21 13.86 -6.72 4.72
CA ARG A 21 15.14 -6.32 5.33
C ARG A 21 16.02 -5.66 4.29
N TYR A 22 16.61 -4.55 4.65
CA TYR A 22 17.51 -3.76 3.82
C TYR A 22 18.95 -3.82 4.34
N ASP A 23 19.92 -3.76 3.43
CA ASP A 23 21.32 -3.52 3.79
C ASP A 23 21.52 -2.04 4.12
N LEU A 24 21.16 -1.65 5.34
CA LEU A 24 21.28 -0.26 5.78
C LEU A 24 22.74 0.25 5.78
N ALA A 25 23.72 -0.65 5.96
CA ALA A 25 25.12 -0.28 5.89
C ALA A 25 25.55 0.08 4.45
N GLY A 26 25.07 -0.69 3.47
CA GLY A 26 25.25 -0.41 2.06
C GLY A 26 24.53 0.88 1.65
N VAL A 27 23.29 1.06 2.07
CA VAL A 27 22.52 2.30 1.82
C VAL A 27 23.25 3.52 2.37
N LYS A 28 23.75 3.46 3.62
CA LYS A 28 24.51 4.56 4.24
C LYS A 28 25.75 4.95 3.45
N LYS A 29 26.42 4.01 2.80
CA LYS A 29 27.59 4.27 1.96
C LYS A 29 27.21 4.85 0.60
N ALA A 30 26.11 4.41 0.01
CA ALA A 30 25.70 4.79 -1.34
C ALA A 30 24.87 6.06 -1.40
N LEU A 31 24.12 6.39 -0.34
CA LEU A 31 23.16 7.49 -0.31
C LEU A 31 23.67 8.66 0.52
N THR A 32 23.95 9.78 -0.14
CA THR A 32 24.34 11.02 0.52
C THR A 32 23.17 12.01 0.58
N LYS A 33 23.26 12.99 1.49
CA LYS A 33 22.26 14.07 1.58
C LYS A 33 22.20 14.90 0.29
N ASP A 34 23.31 15.10 -0.39
CA ASP A 34 23.38 15.88 -1.62
C ASP A 34 22.72 15.11 -2.77
N ALA A 35 23.01 13.81 -2.91
CA ALA A 35 22.31 12.97 -3.88
C ALA A 35 20.78 12.95 -3.68
N LEU A 36 20.31 13.03 -2.42
CA LEU A 36 18.88 13.12 -2.12
C LEU A 36 18.27 14.47 -2.52
N ARG A 37 19.01 15.58 -2.38
CA ARG A 37 18.53 16.92 -2.74
C ARG A 37 18.30 17.08 -4.25
N GLU A 38 19.08 16.38 -5.07
CA GLU A 38 18.97 16.41 -6.52
C GLU A 38 17.83 15.55 -7.08
N ARG A 39 17.21 14.71 -6.24
CA ARG A 39 16.11 13.85 -6.67
C ARG A 39 14.76 14.57 -6.58
N PRO A 40 13.83 14.28 -7.49
CA PRO A 40 12.45 14.75 -7.36
C PRO A 40 11.86 14.34 -6.00
N ASP A 41 11.07 15.22 -5.44
CA ASP A 41 10.36 14.95 -4.18
C ASP A 41 9.31 13.86 -4.36
N GLY A 42 8.99 13.18 -3.26
CA GLY A 42 8.03 12.09 -3.21
C GLY A 42 8.61 10.78 -2.71
N LEU A 43 7.80 9.74 -2.79
CA LEU A 43 8.13 8.42 -2.23
C LEU A 43 9.40 7.81 -2.88
N TRP A 44 9.52 7.90 -4.18
CA TRP A 44 10.60 7.28 -4.97
C TRP A 44 11.97 7.94 -4.83
N LYS A 45 12.03 9.08 -4.17
CA LYS A 45 13.27 9.72 -3.72
C LYS A 45 14.14 8.76 -2.88
N TRP A 46 13.48 7.87 -2.13
CA TRP A 46 14.08 6.95 -1.15
C TRP A 46 14.22 5.51 -1.67
N ARG A 47 14.38 5.34 -2.98
CA ARG A 47 14.35 4.02 -3.66
C ARG A 47 15.27 2.95 -3.07
N GLU A 48 16.40 3.31 -2.45
CA GLU A 48 17.32 2.39 -1.79
C GLU A 48 16.73 1.75 -0.52
N LEU A 49 15.67 2.35 0.02
CA LEU A 49 14.91 1.88 1.18
C LEU A 49 13.55 1.31 0.78
N LEU A 50 13.34 1.08 -0.52
CA LEU A 50 12.10 0.52 -1.05
C LEU A 50 12.40 -0.82 -1.74
N PRO A 51 11.44 -1.77 -1.76
CA PRO A 51 11.67 -3.12 -2.26
C PRO A 51 11.76 -3.20 -3.78
N VAL A 52 11.24 -2.23 -4.51
CA VAL A 52 11.20 -2.23 -5.98
C VAL A 52 12.58 -1.93 -6.56
N ARG A 53 13.16 -2.88 -7.31
CA ARG A 53 14.54 -2.78 -7.79
C ARG A 53 14.67 -2.11 -9.15
N LYS A 54 13.71 -2.31 -10.06
CA LYS A 54 13.77 -1.79 -11.44
C LYS A 54 12.81 -0.62 -11.61
N CYS A 55 13.27 0.45 -12.23
CA CYS A 55 12.41 1.60 -12.54
C CYS A 55 11.18 1.22 -13.40
N ALA A 56 11.31 0.23 -14.27
CA ALA A 56 10.21 -0.27 -15.11
C ALA A 56 9.06 -0.91 -14.30
N ASP A 57 9.34 -1.37 -13.09
CA ASP A 57 8.36 -2.00 -12.22
C ASP A 57 7.64 -0.98 -11.30
N ILE A 58 8.14 0.26 -11.25
CA ILE A 58 7.51 1.32 -10.49
C ILE A 58 6.12 1.61 -11.06
N VAL A 59 5.14 1.56 -10.17
CA VAL A 59 3.79 2.08 -10.42
C VAL A 59 3.64 3.34 -9.57
N SER A 60 3.26 4.46 -10.18
CA SER A 60 3.11 5.73 -9.46
C SER A 60 1.89 6.49 -9.96
N LEU A 61 1.19 7.11 -9.06
CA LEU A 61 0.12 8.07 -9.32
C LEU A 61 0.51 9.49 -8.88
N GLY A 62 1.83 9.75 -8.70
CA GLY A 62 2.36 11.04 -8.30
C GLY A 62 2.38 11.22 -6.78
N GLU A 63 2.93 10.26 -6.04
CA GLU A 63 3.09 10.34 -4.58
C GLU A 63 3.98 11.52 -4.20
N VAL A 64 3.35 12.57 -3.71
CA VAL A 64 4.03 13.81 -3.30
C VAL A 64 4.74 13.66 -1.96
N GLU A 65 5.70 14.53 -1.69
CA GLU A 65 6.17 14.78 -0.34
C GLU A 65 5.06 15.49 0.44
N THR A 66 4.50 14.81 1.43
CA THR A 66 3.35 15.32 2.18
C THR A 66 3.78 16.44 3.14
N PRO A 67 3.00 17.54 3.23
CA PRO A 67 3.40 18.70 3.99
C PRO A 67 3.41 18.45 5.50
N LEU A 68 4.29 19.17 6.19
CA LEU A 68 4.34 19.27 7.64
C LEU A 68 3.67 20.57 8.06
N ILE A 69 2.53 20.47 8.74
CA ILE A 69 1.69 21.60 9.14
C ILE A 69 1.84 21.84 10.64
N SER A 70 2.41 22.99 11.02
CA SER A 70 2.50 23.38 12.43
C SER A 70 1.14 23.82 12.98
N LEU A 71 0.81 23.38 14.21
CA LEU A 71 -0.45 23.67 14.90
C LEU A 71 -0.21 24.46 16.22
N PRO A 72 0.28 25.72 16.16
CA PRO A 72 0.68 26.46 17.34
C PRO A 72 -0.47 26.79 18.29
N LYS A 73 -1.70 26.96 17.78
CA LYS A 73 -2.88 27.19 18.63
C LYS A 73 -3.21 25.95 19.48
N LEU A 74 -3.15 24.76 18.86
CA LEU A 74 -3.38 23.51 19.56
C LEU A 74 -2.25 23.22 20.58
N ALA A 75 -1.00 23.46 20.20
CA ALA A 75 0.15 23.32 21.08
C ALA A 75 -0.03 24.15 22.36
N ARG A 76 -0.38 25.43 22.25
CA ARG A 76 -0.66 26.28 23.41
C ARG A 76 -1.80 25.77 24.28
N LYS A 77 -2.89 25.28 23.67
CA LYS A 77 -4.05 24.73 24.38
C LYS A 77 -3.70 23.47 25.17
N LEU A 78 -2.73 22.68 24.71
CA LEU A 78 -2.28 21.44 25.35
C LEU A 78 -1.10 21.63 26.32
N GLY A 79 -0.71 22.86 26.64
CA GLY A 79 0.32 23.14 27.64
C GLY A 79 1.71 23.39 27.07
N GLY A 80 1.86 23.59 25.77
CA GLY A 80 3.13 23.92 25.14
C GLY A 80 3.72 22.80 24.26
N GLY A 81 4.96 23.00 23.82
CA GLY A 81 5.63 22.12 22.86
C GLY A 81 5.27 22.45 21.40
N GLU A 82 5.86 21.73 20.48
CA GLU A 82 5.56 21.84 19.07
C GLU A 82 4.68 20.66 18.62
N ILE A 83 3.58 20.97 17.94
CA ILE A 83 2.71 19.96 17.32
C ILE A 83 2.76 20.17 15.82
N ILE A 84 3.21 19.12 15.11
CA ILE A 84 3.30 19.10 13.66
C ILE A 84 2.44 17.96 13.14
N VAL A 85 1.57 18.25 12.18
CA VAL A 85 0.78 17.25 11.46
C VAL A 85 1.43 16.98 10.10
N LYS A 86 1.71 15.72 9.82
CA LYS A 86 2.06 15.27 8.46
C LYS A 86 0.77 14.92 7.73
N ASP A 87 0.40 15.75 6.74
CA ASP A 87 -0.88 15.65 6.04
C ASP A 87 -0.83 14.57 4.93
N GLU A 88 -1.09 13.34 5.29
CA GLU A 88 -1.16 12.21 4.36
C GLU A 88 -2.41 12.19 3.47
N GLY A 89 -3.36 13.08 3.70
CA GLY A 89 -4.51 13.32 2.81
C GLY A 89 -4.14 13.90 1.45
N ARG A 90 -2.90 14.33 1.26
CA ARG A 90 -2.36 14.83 -0.02
C ARG A 90 -1.85 13.73 -0.94
N LEU A 91 -1.79 12.50 -0.46
CA LEU A 91 -1.41 11.37 -1.29
C LEU A 91 -2.54 10.99 -2.27
N PRO A 92 -2.21 10.29 -3.37
CA PRO A 92 -3.22 9.71 -4.26
C PRO A 92 -4.27 8.93 -3.46
N THR A 93 -5.52 8.98 -3.89
CA THR A 93 -6.69 8.41 -3.18
C THR A 93 -6.94 9.01 -1.78
N GLY A 94 -6.38 10.18 -1.48
CA GLY A 94 -6.69 10.97 -0.30
C GLY A 94 -6.30 10.36 1.04
N SER A 95 -5.43 9.35 1.08
CA SER A 95 -5.06 8.68 2.33
C SER A 95 -3.66 8.09 2.35
N PHE A 96 -3.13 7.84 3.55
CA PHE A 96 -1.83 7.18 3.75
C PHE A 96 -1.78 5.74 3.18
N LYS A 97 -2.93 5.15 2.86
CA LYS A 97 -3.00 3.80 2.26
C LYS A 97 -2.26 3.72 0.92
N ALA A 98 -2.15 4.82 0.20
CA ALA A 98 -1.35 4.93 -1.00
C ALA A 98 0.10 4.43 -0.80
N ARG A 99 0.74 4.68 0.36
CA ARG A 99 2.13 4.29 0.60
C ARG A 99 2.35 2.78 0.58
N GLY A 100 1.50 2.02 1.25
CA GLY A 100 1.59 0.56 1.24
C GLY A 100 1.16 -0.02 -0.10
N LEU A 101 0.04 0.47 -0.64
CA LEU A 101 -0.52 -0.12 -1.86
C LEU A 101 0.33 0.18 -3.11
N VAL A 102 1.00 1.31 -3.19
CA VAL A 102 1.97 1.57 -4.27
C VAL A 102 3.13 0.57 -4.23
N MET A 103 3.60 0.20 -3.03
CA MET A 103 4.64 -0.82 -2.87
C MET A 103 4.11 -2.21 -3.24
N ALA A 104 2.98 -2.62 -2.69
CA ALA A 104 2.38 -3.92 -2.97
C ALA A 104 2.10 -4.11 -4.47
N VAL A 105 1.55 -3.10 -5.14
CA VAL A 105 1.25 -3.16 -6.58
C VAL A 105 2.53 -3.14 -7.42
N SER A 106 3.50 -2.29 -7.11
CA SER A 106 4.78 -2.26 -7.83
C SER A 106 5.53 -3.58 -7.71
N MET A 107 5.58 -4.16 -6.50
CA MET A 107 6.16 -5.50 -6.31
C MET A 107 5.33 -6.59 -6.98
N GLY A 108 4.00 -6.50 -6.94
CA GLY A 108 3.13 -7.41 -7.66
C GLY A 108 3.39 -7.42 -9.16
N LYS A 109 3.54 -6.23 -9.76
CA LYS A 109 3.95 -6.08 -11.17
C LYS A 109 5.31 -6.72 -11.43
N ALA A 110 6.32 -6.43 -10.59
CA ALA A 110 7.66 -7.00 -10.69
C ALA A 110 7.67 -8.52 -10.61
N LEU A 111 6.78 -9.11 -9.81
CA LEU A 111 6.64 -10.54 -9.59
C LEU A 111 5.62 -11.22 -10.54
N GLY A 112 5.08 -10.48 -11.52
CA GLY A 112 4.18 -11.02 -12.54
C GLY A 112 2.76 -11.32 -12.05
N ILE A 113 2.31 -10.68 -10.97
CA ILE A 113 0.92 -10.81 -10.50
C ILE A 113 0.00 -10.11 -11.50
N THR A 114 -1.05 -10.80 -11.91
CA THR A 114 -2.06 -10.31 -12.85
C THR A 114 -3.42 -10.05 -12.21
N HIS A 115 -3.62 -10.54 -10.99
CA HIS A 115 -4.86 -10.38 -10.25
C HIS A 115 -4.60 -10.25 -8.75
N MET A 116 -5.09 -9.19 -8.14
CA MET A 116 -5.02 -8.94 -6.70
C MET A 116 -6.40 -8.92 -6.08
N ALA A 117 -6.52 -9.37 -4.84
CA ALA A 117 -7.76 -9.28 -4.08
C ALA A 117 -7.50 -8.86 -2.63
N MET A 118 -8.43 -8.11 -2.04
CA MET A 118 -8.36 -7.75 -0.62
C MET A 118 -9.74 -7.54 -0.01
N PRO A 119 -9.87 -7.77 1.32
CA PRO A 119 -10.99 -7.29 2.11
C PRO A 119 -10.76 -5.83 2.50
N THR A 120 -11.78 -4.99 2.48
CA THR A 120 -11.66 -3.58 2.89
C THR A 120 -12.98 -2.99 3.34
N ASN A 121 -12.90 -1.92 4.16
CA ASN A 121 -14.03 -1.04 4.49
C ASN A 121 -13.92 0.33 3.78
N GLY A 122 -12.95 0.52 2.85
CA GLY A 122 -12.80 1.81 2.14
C GLY A 122 -11.39 2.08 1.61
N ASN A 123 -10.64 3.00 2.22
CA ASN A 123 -9.41 3.61 1.67
C ASN A 123 -8.35 2.62 1.16
N ALA A 124 -8.22 1.43 1.77
CA ALA A 124 -7.25 0.45 1.28
C ALA A 124 -7.69 -0.15 -0.06
N GLY A 125 -8.98 -0.43 -0.23
CA GLY A 125 -9.55 -0.90 -1.48
C GLY A 125 -9.46 0.15 -2.58
N ALA A 126 -9.77 1.41 -2.28
CA ALA A 126 -9.64 2.53 -3.22
C ALA A 126 -8.19 2.68 -3.71
N ALA A 127 -7.22 2.64 -2.79
CA ALA A 127 -5.81 2.72 -3.16
C ALA A 127 -5.37 1.50 -3.99
N LEU A 128 -5.73 0.27 -3.60
CA LEU A 128 -5.41 -0.92 -4.40
C LEU A 128 -6.01 -0.83 -5.80
N ALA A 129 -7.28 -0.46 -5.91
CA ALA A 129 -7.97 -0.33 -7.19
C ALA A 129 -7.26 0.68 -8.11
N ALA A 130 -6.95 1.87 -7.60
CA ALA A 130 -6.30 2.93 -8.38
C ALA A 130 -4.92 2.50 -8.90
N TYR A 131 -4.05 2.00 -8.03
CA TYR A 131 -2.70 1.59 -8.42
C TYR A 131 -2.69 0.36 -9.32
N ALA A 132 -3.47 -0.68 -8.99
CA ALA A 132 -3.50 -1.92 -9.78
C ALA A 132 -4.07 -1.69 -11.19
N THR A 133 -5.17 -0.94 -11.30
CA THR A 133 -5.77 -0.60 -12.60
C THR A 133 -4.82 0.21 -13.47
N SER A 134 -4.07 1.16 -12.89
CA SER A 134 -3.12 1.98 -13.64
C SER A 134 -2.01 1.19 -14.35
N CYS A 135 -1.74 -0.02 -13.88
CA CYS A 135 -0.74 -0.91 -14.50
C CYS A 135 -1.32 -2.21 -15.08
N GLY A 136 -2.65 -2.30 -15.23
CA GLY A 136 -3.34 -3.43 -15.87
C GLY A 136 -3.48 -4.68 -14.99
N ILE A 137 -3.28 -4.57 -13.69
CA ILE A 137 -3.54 -5.67 -12.74
C ILE A 137 -5.02 -5.67 -12.38
N LYS A 138 -5.69 -6.80 -12.58
CA LYS A 138 -7.09 -6.99 -12.20
C LYS A 138 -7.25 -6.92 -10.67
N THR A 139 -8.30 -6.26 -10.21
CA THR A 139 -8.56 -6.10 -8.77
C THR A 139 -9.95 -6.57 -8.40
N THR A 140 -10.03 -7.39 -7.35
CA THR A 140 -11.30 -7.83 -6.75
C THR A 140 -11.32 -7.45 -5.28
N ILE A 141 -12.35 -6.72 -4.89
CA ILE A 141 -12.53 -6.20 -3.53
C ILE A 141 -13.74 -6.87 -2.89
N PHE A 142 -13.57 -7.27 -1.65
CA PHE A 142 -14.65 -7.78 -0.80
C PHE A 142 -14.85 -6.82 0.37
N CYS A 143 -16.07 -6.34 0.54
CA CYS A 143 -16.42 -5.43 1.64
C CYS A 143 -17.68 -5.91 2.35
N PRO A 144 -17.84 -5.60 3.66
CA PRO A 144 -19.11 -5.82 4.36
C PRO A 144 -20.28 -5.14 3.65
N ALA A 145 -21.46 -5.70 3.76
CA ALA A 145 -22.66 -5.17 3.10
C ALA A 145 -23.03 -3.76 3.57
N ASP A 146 -22.66 -3.40 4.80
CA ASP A 146 -22.88 -2.09 5.42
C ASP A 146 -21.78 -1.06 5.12
N THR A 147 -20.80 -1.40 4.27
CA THR A 147 -19.78 -0.44 3.83
C THR A 147 -20.47 0.75 3.14
N PRO A 148 -20.11 2.00 3.50
CA PRO A 148 -20.73 3.19 2.93
C PRO A 148 -20.66 3.20 1.40
N GLU A 149 -21.76 3.60 0.75
CA GLU A 149 -21.88 3.62 -0.72
C GLU A 149 -20.79 4.44 -1.39
N VAL A 150 -20.40 5.57 -0.78
CA VAL A 150 -19.34 6.42 -1.31
C VAL A 150 -18.01 5.69 -1.44
N ASN A 151 -17.67 4.81 -0.48
CA ASN A 151 -16.44 4.03 -0.53
C ASN A 151 -16.49 2.95 -1.61
N VAL A 152 -17.66 2.30 -1.76
CA VAL A 152 -17.84 1.27 -2.80
C VAL A 152 -17.77 1.90 -4.18
N SER A 153 -18.49 3.00 -4.40
CA SER A 153 -18.49 3.74 -5.66
C SER A 153 -17.10 4.24 -6.03
N GLU A 154 -16.32 4.74 -5.07
CA GLU A 154 -14.93 5.14 -5.29
C GLU A 154 -14.10 3.97 -5.83
N ILE A 155 -14.19 2.81 -5.19
CA ILE A 155 -13.43 1.61 -5.57
C ILE A 155 -13.82 1.12 -6.98
N GLU A 156 -15.12 1.10 -7.29
CA GLU A 156 -15.64 0.71 -8.61
C GLU A 156 -15.21 1.68 -9.70
N LEU A 157 -15.29 2.99 -9.44
CA LEU A 157 -14.84 4.03 -10.37
C LEU A 157 -13.32 3.94 -10.67
N GLN A 158 -12.52 3.42 -9.74
CA GLN A 158 -11.11 3.12 -9.97
C GLN A 158 -10.88 1.84 -10.79
N GLY A 159 -11.93 1.10 -11.16
CA GLY A 159 -11.86 -0.05 -12.05
C GLY A 159 -11.80 -1.42 -11.37
N ALA A 160 -12.00 -1.51 -10.06
CA ALA A 160 -12.08 -2.80 -9.36
C ALA A 160 -13.48 -3.43 -9.45
N THR A 161 -13.53 -4.75 -9.39
CA THR A 161 -14.78 -5.48 -9.15
C THR A 161 -15.05 -5.57 -7.66
N VAL A 162 -16.19 -5.09 -7.18
CA VAL A 162 -16.54 -5.08 -5.76
C VAL A 162 -17.64 -6.09 -5.48
N TYR A 163 -17.45 -6.88 -4.43
CA TYR A 163 -18.46 -7.79 -3.87
C TYR A 163 -18.82 -7.39 -2.45
N ARG A 164 -20.09 -7.13 -2.20
CA ARG A 164 -20.63 -6.90 -0.86
C ARG A 164 -20.94 -8.25 -0.20
N VAL A 165 -20.37 -8.46 0.98
CA VAL A 165 -20.52 -9.69 1.75
C VAL A 165 -21.47 -9.44 2.91
N ASN A 166 -22.47 -10.30 3.05
CA ASN A 166 -23.36 -10.28 4.22
C ASN A 166 -22.62 -10.89 5.43
N GLY A 167 -21.74 -10.12 6.04
CA GLY A 167 -20.84 -10.50 7.11
C GLY A 167 -19.91 -9.36 7.50
N LEU A 168 -18.96 -9.66 8.37
CA LEU A 168 -17.94 -8.71 8.84
C LEU A 168 -16.70 -8.72 7.94
N ILE A 169 -15.79 -7.79 8.20
CA ILE A 169 -14.51 -7.71 7.47
C ILE A 169 -13.69 -9.01 7.54
N ASP A 170 -13.81 -9.76 8.64
CA ASP A 170 -13.14 -11.05 8.80
C ASP A 170 -13.71 -12.12 7.85
N ASP A 171 -15.01 -12.06 7.56
CA ASP A 171 -15.64 -12.97 6.59
C ASP A 171 -15.20 -12.63 5.16
N CYS A 172 -15.08 -11.35 4.83
CA CYS A 172 -14.45 -10.90 3.59
C CYS A 172 -13.00 -11.45 3.50
N GLY A 173 -12.24 -11.40 4.59
CA GLY A 173 -10.88 -11.92 4.66
C GLY A 173 -10.77 -13.43 4.45
N LYS A 174 -11.75 -14.21 4.92
CA LYS A 174 -11.84 -15.66 4.67
C LYS A 174 -12.08 -15.94 3.18
N ILE A 175 -13.02 -15.21 2.55
CA ILE A 175 -13.30 -15.34 1.11
C ILE A 175 -12.04 -15.04 0.28
N VAL A 176 -11.31 -13.97 0.59
CA VAL A 176 -10.06 -13.63 -0.10
C VAL A 176 -9.03 -14.75 0.08
N GLY A 177 -8.88 -15.28 1.29
CA GLY A 177 -7.94 -16.38 1.57
C GLY A 177 -8.28 -17.68 0.83
N GLU A 178 -9.56 -18.04 0.76
CA GLU A 178 -10.02 -19.21 0.02
C GLU A 178 -9.87 -19.05 -1.50
N GLY A 179 -10.15 -17.87 -2.00
CA GLY A 179 -10.08 -17.55 -3.43
C GLY A 179 -8.65 -17.55 -3.96
N LYS A 180 -7.63 -17.33 -3.11
CA LYS A 180 -6.24 -17.48 -3.48
C LYS A 180 -5.95 -18.83 -4.14
N ALA A 181 -6.46 -19.91 -3.58
CA ALA A 181 -6.28 -21.25 -4.12
C ALA A 181 -7.22 -21.57 -5.29
N LYS A 182 -8.44 -21.02 -5.29
CA LYS A 182 -9.51 -21.36 -6.24
C LYS A 182 -9.53 -20.45 -7.46
N ALA A 183 -9.28 -19.16 -7.29
CA ALA A 183 -9.37 -18.14 -8.33
C ALA A 183 -8.02 -17.55 -8.74
N GLY A 184 -6.93 -17.96 -8.10
CA GLY A 184 -5.56 -17.61 -8.48
C GLY A 184 -5.16 -16.16 -8.21
N TRP A 185 -5.93 -15.38 -7.45
CA TRP A 185 -5.52 -14.03 -7.09
C TRP A 185 -4.47 -14.00 -5.99
N PHE A 186 -3.71 -12.93 -5.94
CA PHE A 186 -2.82 -12.64 -4.82
C PHE A 186 -3.58 -11.92 -3.70
N ASP A 187 -3.47 -12.43 -2.48
CA ASP A 187 -4.10 -11.85 -1.29
C ASP A 187 -3.26 -10.65 -0.78
N THR A 188 -3.76 -9.43 -1.00
CA THR A 188 -3.16 -8.17 -0.55
C THR A 188 -3.76 -7.64 0.76
N SER A 189 -4.36 -8.53 1.57
CA SER A 189 -4.89 -8.16 2.89
C SER A 189 -3.78 -7.61 3.78
N THR A 190 -4.14 -6.64 4.62
CA THR A 190 -3.23 -6.06 5.62
C THR A 190 -2.54 -7.15 6.44
N LEU A 191 -1.22 -7.05 6.57
CA LEU A 191 -0.34 -7.99 7.25
C LEU A 191 -0.22 -9.38 6.60
N LYS A 192 -0.79 -9.61 5.42
CA LYS A 192 -0.64 -10.87 4.70
C LYS A 192 0.27 -10.78 3.48
N GLU A 193 0.61 -9.58 3.06
CA GLU A 193 1.63 -9.34 2.05
C GLU A 193 2.82 -8.60 2.67
N PRO A 194 4.06 -8.76 2.18
CA PRO A 194 5.25 -8.27 2.88
C PRO A 194 5.60 -6.79 2.63
N TYR A 195 4.94 -6.12 1.66
CA TYR A 195 5.36 -4.80 1.13
C TYR A 195 4.50 -3.58 1.47
#